data_202b55af06636a9f9c0e495d4902326d
#
_entry.id   202b55af06636a9f9c0e495d4902326d
#
_cell.length_a   1.000
_cell.length_b   1.000
_cell.length_c   1.000
_cell.angle_alpha   90.00
_cell.angle_beta   90.00
_cell.angle_gamma   90.00
#
_symmetry.space_group_name_H-M   'P 1'
#
loop_
_entity.id
_entity.type
_entity.pdbx_description
1 polymer ?
#
loop_
_entity_poly.entity_id
_entity_poly.type
_entity_poly.pdbx_seq_one_letter_code
_entity_poly.pdbx_strand_id
1 'polypeptide(L)'
;SVYNDFSRIVDENLSDFDPDVRLCAADGSYNLPDSLAGLFGKDPEVAGVCSVLEFEAFVSYGDNRGAARILGTDGDLSLRRGDLKLATVGAGLARSMGINPSFLDPLKLYSPDRVKPFSPANPMASLHLVEVYPEHLISVNAEVDESTVIVPLETAQELFGIGGACSSVDIRLEDSSDRAVRHFVERYGFLEEQGFVLKDKYALHPELYRMMKMEKMAVYLILLFVVLIVALNVFSSLSMLMMEKRGDIGTLQSLGADETVVRRVFVYEGWLISLLGMLAGLVLGVAATLVQQHFGIVRMPGNYLVDAYPVALEFRDVLLSLAGVGLIGFLVAFFSYICNRDN
;
A
#
# COMPACT_ATOMS: atom_id res chain seq x y z
N SER A 1 12.20 -0.58 7.87
CA SER A 1 11.27 0.05 8.82
C SER A 1 9.88 -0.53 8.63
N VAL A 2 9.06 -0.53 9.69
CA VAL A 2 7.67 -1.04 9.69
C VAL A 2 6.88 -0.52 8.48
N TYR A 3 7.06 0.74 8.13
CA TYR A 3 6.40 1.37 7.01
C TYR A 3 6.80 0.79 5.63
N ASN A 4 8.09 0.60 5.38
CA ASN A 4 8.56 0.07 4.09
C ASN A 4 8.08 -1.37 3.88
N ASP A 5 8.00 -2.14 4.96
CA ASP A 5 7.53 -3.53 4.90
C ASP A 5 6.03 -3.62 4.73
N PHE A 6 5.28 -2.72 5.38
CA PHE A 6 3.83 -2.62 5.17
C PHE A 6 3.52 -2.22 3.72
N SER A 7 4.21 -1.21 3.19
CA SER A 7 4.06 -0.83 1.78
C SER A 7 4.40 -1.99 0.84
N ARG A 8 5.46 -2.75 1.14
CA ARG A 8 5.86 -3.91 0.33
C ARG A 8 4.82 -5.03 0.38
N ILE A 9 4.25 -5.33 1.55
CA ILE A 9 3.20 -6.35 1.67
C ILE A 9 1.90 -5.91 1.00
N VAL A 10 1.54 -4.64 1.10
CA VAL A 10 0.40 -4.09 0.36
C VAL A 10 0.68 -4.18 -1.15
N ASP A 11 1.87 -3.79 -1.58
CA ASP A 11 2.27 -3.90 -2.99
C ASP A 11 2.32 -5.37 -3.46
N GLU A 12 2.86 -6.31 -2.68
CA GLU A 12 2.90 -7.73 -3.00
C GLU A 12 1.50 -8.37 -3.03
N ASN A 13 0.63 -8.08 -2.05
CA ASN A 13 -0.73 -8.62 -2.03
C ASN A 13 -1.66 -8.01 -3.08
N LEU A 14 -1.45 -6.74 -3.45
CA LEU A 14 -2.19 -6.10 -4.53
C LEU A 14 -1.62 -6.50 -5.90
N SER A 15 -0.30 -6.71 -6.03
CA SER A 15 0.34 -7.01 -7.31
C SER A 15 -0.11 -8.34 -7.92
N ASP A 16 -0.54 -9.31 -7.11
CA ASP A 16 -1.07 -10.58 -7.63
C ASP A 16 -2.48 -10.41 -8.24
N PHE A 17 -3.24 -9.42 -7.78
CA PHE A 17 -4.60 -9.16 -8.23
C PHE A 17 -4.71 -7.94 -9.14
N ASP A 18 -4.00 -6.84 -8.81
CA ASP A 18 -4.02 -5.61 -9.59
C ASP A 18 -2.96 -5.62 -10.71
N PRO A 19 -3.25 -4.98 -11.85
CA PRO A 19 -2.28 -4.81 -12.92
C PRO A 19 -1.23 -3.74 -12.57
N ASP A 20 -0.07 -3.76 -13.24
CA ASP A 20 0.93 -2.70 -13.14
C ASP A 20 0.42 -1.38 -13.70
N VAL A 21 -0.35 -1.48 -14.81
CA VAL A 21 -1.01 -0.35 -15.46
C VAL A 21 -2.41 -0.76 -15.92
N ARG A 22 -3.39 0.11 -15.69
CA ARG A 22 -4.77 -0.05 -16.17
C ARG A 22 -5.13 1.06 -17.13
N LEU A 23 -5.53 0.72 -18.34
CA LEU A 23 -6.11 1.64 -19.32
C LEU A 23 -7.61 1.74 -19.08
N CYS A 24 -8.09 2.97 -18.86
CA CYS A 24 -9.53 3.29 -18.72
C CYS A 24 -9.92 4.39 -19.69
N ALA A 25 -11.21 4.51 -19.98
CA ALA A 25 -11.72 5.69 -20.65
C ALA A 25 -11.69 6.90 -19.68
N ALA A 26 -11.31 8.09 -20.19
CA ALA A 26 -11.21 9.30 -19.37
C ALA A 26 -12.58 9.79 -18.87
N ASP A 27 -13.64 9.52 -19.62
CA ASP A 27 -15.03 9.85 -19.28
C ASP A 27 -15.70 8.81 -18.37
N GLY A 28 -14.97 7.74 -17.99
CA GLY A 28 -15.50 6.62 -17.22
C GLY A 28 -16.49 5.77 -18.01
N SER A 29 -16.53 5.88 -19.33
CA SER A 29 -17.37 5.02 -20.18
C SER A 29 -16.86 3.59 -20.17
N TYR A 30 -17.81 2.65 -20.29
CA TYR A 30 -17.55 1.20 -20.25
C TYR A 30 -17.43 0.59 -21.66
N ASN A 31 -17.05 1.40 -22.65
CA ASN A 31 -17.03 1.00 -24.05
C ASN A 31 -15.62 1.05 -24.65
N LEU A 32 -14.65 0.48 -23.94
CA LEU A 32 -13.36 0.22 -24.58
C LEU A 32 -13.53 -0.96 -25.54
N PRO A 33 -13.16 -0.82 -26.81
CA PRO A 33 -13.16 -1.95 -27.72
C PRO A 33 -12.05 -2.94 -27.32
N ASP A 34 -12.36 -4.23 -27.33
CA ASP A 34 -11.41 -5.32 -27.03
C ASP A 34 -10.14 -5.27 -27.90
N SER A 35 -10.22 -4.61 -29.06
CA SER A 35 -9.08 -4.44 -29.98
C SER A 35 -7.92 -3.64 -29.39
N LEU A 36 -8.16 -2.83 -28.34
CA LEU A 36 -7.10 -2.08 -27.65
C LEU A 36 -6.13 -2.99 -26.89
N ALA A 37 -6.60 -4.13 -26.39
CA ALA A 37 -5.74 -5.14 -25.79
C ALA A 37 -4.67 -5.63 -26.78
N GLY A 38 -5.01 -5.76 -28.06
CA GLY A 38 -4.09 -6.15 -29.12
C GLY A 38 -2.99 -5.14 -29.45
N LEU A 39 -3.14 -3.87 -29.02
CA LEU A 39 -2.11 -2.86 -29.19
C LEU A 39 -0.91 -3.13 -28.28
N PHE A 40 -1.16 -3.53 -27.04
CA PHE A 40 -0.14 -3.75 -26.03
C PHE A 40 0.47 -5.16 -26.11
N GLY A 41 -0.26 -6.14 -26.59
CA GLY A 41 0.22 -7.53 -26.69
C GLY A 41 1.40 -7.75 -27.65
N LYS A 42 1.80 -6.71 -28.40
CA LYS A 42 2.98 -6.74 -29.29
C LYS A 42 4.22 -6.06 -28.69
N ASP A 43 4.07 -5.39 -27.57
CA ASP A 43 5.19 -4.71 -26.90
C ASP A 43 6.01 -5.75 -26.09
N PRO A 44 7.34 -5.86 -26.32
CA PRO A 44 8.19 -6.81 -25.63
C PRO A 44 8.34 -6.54 -24.12
N GLU A 45 7.95 -5.37 -23.64
CA GLU A 45 7.95 -5.01 -22.20
C GLU A 45 6.69 -5.52 -21.47
N VAL A 46 5.69 -6.04 -22.22
CA VAL A 46 4.41 -6.48 -21.68
C VAL A 46 4.40 -7.98 -21.48
N ALA A 47 4.25 -8.43 -20.23
CA ALA A 47 4.14 -9.84 -19.87
C ALA A 47 2.73 -10.40 -20.14
N GLY A 48 1.70 -9.58 -20.00
CA GLY A 48 0.32 -9.98 -20.21
C GLY A 48 -0.64 -8.82 -20.33
N VAL A 49 -1.71 -9.03 -21.08
CA VAL A 49 -2.79 -8.06 -21.27
C VAL A 49 -4.10 -8.80 -21.06
N CYS A 50 -4.99 -8.22 -20.24
CA CYS A 50 -6.32 -8.77 -19.97
C CYS A 50 -7.37 -7.68 -20.14
N SER A 51 -8.44 -8.01 -20.86
CA SER A 51 -9.63 -7.16 -20.90
C SER A 51 -10.48 -7.41 -19.67
N VAL A 52 -10.93 -6.35 -19.02
CA VAL A 52 -11.70 -6.43 -17.78
C VAL A 52 -13.02 -5.67 -17.95
N LEU A 53 -14.10 -6.32 -17.51
CA LEU A 53 -15.42 -5.72 -17.41
C LEU A 53 -15.90 -5.78 -15.96
N GLU A 54 -16.03 -4.62 -15.32
CA GLU A 54 -16.33 -4.53 -13.89
C GLU A 54 -17.61 -3.75 -13.66
N PHE A 55 -18.58 -4.39 -12.94
CA PHE A 55 -19.83 -3.78 -12.53
C PHE A 55 -20.36 -4.40 -11.25
N GLU A 56 -21.25 -3.66 -10.58
CA GLU A 56 -22.04 -4.20 -9.49
C GLU A 56 -23.27 -4.92 -10.02
N ALA A 57 -23.58 -6.08 -9.44
CA ALA A 57 -24.76 -6.88 -9.74
C ALA A 57 -25.37 -7.45 -8.46
N PHE A 58 -26.65 -7.80 -8.54
CA PHE A 58 -27.29 -8.59 -7.47
C PHE A 58 -26.96 -10.06 -7.65
N VAL A 59 -26.66 -10.71 -6.53
CA VAL A 59 -26.33 -12.13 -6.48
C VAL A 59 -27.30 -12.86 -5.57
N SER A 60 -27.65 -14.10 -5.97
CA SER A 60 -28.52 -14.97 -5.17
C SER A 60 -27.98 -16.39 -5.18
N TYR A 61 -27.84 -16.97 -3.99
CA TYR A 61 -27.46 -18.38 -3.82
C TYR A 61 -28.40 -19.02 -2.81
N GLY A 62 -29.19 -19.96 -3.28
CA GLY A 62 -30.32 -20.50 -2.49
C GLY A 62 -31.29 -19.38 -2.07
N ASP A 63 -31.50 -19.25 -0.76
CA ASP A 63 -32.37 -18.20 -0.17
C ASP A 63 -31.60 -16.90 0.16
N ASN A 64 -30.26 -16.92 0.11
CA ASN A 64 -29.41 -15.78 0.44
C ASN A 64 -29.29 -14.85 -0.79
N ARG A 65 -29.35 -13.55 -0.52
CA ARG A 65 -29.26 -12.49 -1.54
C ARG A 65 -28.30 -11.41 -1.08
N GLY A 66 -27.58 -10.83 -2.04
CA GLY A 66 -26.63 -9.75 -1.77
C GLY A 66 -26.32 -8.95 -3.02
N ALA A 67 -25.43 -7.97 -2.86
CA ALA A 67 -24.79 -7.28 -3.97
C ALA A 67 -23.34 -7.75 -4.03
N ALA A 68 -22.81 -7.88 -5.25
CA ALA A 68 -21.41 -8.21 -5.46
C ALA A 68 -20.86 -7.45 -6.68
N ARG A 69 -19.59 -7.22 -6.66
CA ARG A 69 -18.81 -6.68 -7.77
C ARG A 69 -18.43 -7.83 -8.69
N ILE A 70 -18.97 -7.81 -9.91
CA ILE A 70 -18.68 -8.82 -10.91
C ILE A 70 -17.50 -8.35 -11.75
N LEU A 71 -16.46 -9.16 -11.75
CA LEU A 71 -15.24 -8.94 -12.52
C LEU A 71 -15.19 -9.96 -13.65
N GLY A 72 -15.55 -9.54 -14.86
CA GLY A 72 -15.38 -10.34 -16.07
C GLY A 72 -13.96 -10.16 -16.63
N THR A 73 -13.22 -11.24 -16.82
CA THR A 73 -11.85 -11.17 -17.37
C THR A 73 -11.59 -12.29 -18.36
N ASP A 74 -10.70 -12.05 -19.32
CA ASP A 74 -10.15 -13.05 -20.24
C ASP A 74 -8.77 -13.60 -19.78
N GLY A 75 -8.27 -13.12 -18.62
CA GLY A 75 -7.01 -13.55 -18.03
C GLY A 75 -7.09 -14.92 -17.34
N ASP A 76 -5.97 -15.33 -16.73
CA ASP A 76 -5.79 -16.63 -16.07
C ASP A 76 -6.78 -16.93 -14.94
N LEU A 77 -7.40 -15.89 -14.36
CA LEU A 77 -8.44 -16.03 -13.33
C LEU A 77 -9.80 -16.44 -13.90
N SER A 78 -9.96 -16.45 -15.23
CA SER A 78 -11.18 -16.88 -15.90
C SER A 78 -11.19 -18.39 -16.06
N LEU A 79 -12.17 -19.05 -15.44
CA LEU A 79 -12.29 -20.50 -15.48
C LEU A 79 -13.40 -20.93 -16.46
N ARG A 80 -13.07 -21.83 -17.37
CA ARG A 80 -14.02 -22.48 -18.28
C ARG A 80 -13.85 -23.99 -18.24
N ARG A 81 -14.95 -24.70 -18.07
CA ARG A 81 -14.98 -26.15 -18.14
C ARG A 81 -16.12 -26.60 -19.07
N GLY A 82 -15.82 -26.68 -20.36
CA GLY A 82 -16.83 -26.98 -21.36
C GLY A 82 -17.88 -25.86 -21.46
N ASP A 83 -19.18 -26.24 -21.44
CA ASP A 83 -20.30 -25.29 -21.51
C ASP A 83 -20.67 -24.66 -20.15
N LEU A 84 -20.05 -25.10 -19.05
CA LEU A 84 -20.31 -24.56 -17.72
C LEU A 84 -19.61 -23.23 -17.53
N LYS A 85 -20.38 -22.21 -17.14
CA LYS A 85 -19.89 -20.90 -16.73
C LYS A 85 -19.41 -20.97 -15.29
N LEU A 86 -18.12 -21.09 -15.10
CA LEU A 86 -17.52 -21.19 -13.77
C LEU A 86 -17.26 -19.80 -13.19
N ALA A 87 -17.27 -19.71 -11.87
CA ALA A 87 -16.96 -18.48 -11.16
C ALA A 87 -15.98 -18.73 -10.02
N THR A 88 -15.09 -17.75 -9.81
CA THR A 88 -14.27 -17.64 -8.60
C THR A 88 -14.93 -16.62 -7.68
N VAL A 89 -15.18 -17.00 -6.43
CA VAL A 89 -15.91 -16.17 -5.46
C VAL A 89 -14.97 -15.76 -4.32
N GLY A 90 -15.08 -14.53 -3.86
CA GLY A 90 -14.37 -14.07 -2.68
C GLY A 90 -14.75 -14.88 -1.44
N ALA A 91 -13.75 -15.26 -0.64
CA ALA A 91 -13.94 -16.14 0.52
C ALA A 91 -14.88 -15.54 1.58
N GLY A 92 -14.90 -14.23 1.76
CA GLY A 92 -15.82 -13.50 2.63
C GLY A 92 -17.24 -13.55 2.13
N LEU A 93 -17.45 -13.27 0.84
CA LEU A 93 -18.75 -13.35 0.18
C LEU A 93 -19.30 -14.78 0.21
N ALA A 94 -18.46 -15.77 -0.08
CA ALA A 94 -18.86 -17.18 -0.02
C ALA A 94 -19.33 -17.58 1.39
N ARG A 95 -18.62 -17.13 2.43
CA ARG A 95 -19.00 -17.38 3.83
C ARG A 95 -20.29 -16.70 4.20
N SER A 96 -20.52 -15.45 3.81
CA SER A 96 -21.74 -14.68 4.12
C SER A 96 -22.96 -15.23 3.42
N MET A 97 -22.81 -15.74 2.19
CA MET A 97 -23.91 -16.31 1.39
C MET A 97 -24.07 -17.84 1.55
N GLY A 98 -23.15 -18.49 2.29
CA GLY A 98 -23.18 -19.95 2.46
C GLY A 98 -22.80 -20.71 1.18
N ILE A 99 -22.02 -20.10 0.29
CA ILE A 99 -21.57 -20.71 -0.96
C ILE A 99 -20.52 -21.78 -0.63
N ASN A 100 -20.76 -22.99 -1.13
CA ASN A 100 -19.80 -24.08 -1.02
C ASN A 100 -19.47 -24.61 -2.42
N PRO A 101 -18.21 -24.45 -2.88
CA PRO A 101 -17.79 -24.93 -4.19
C PRO A 101 -17.89 -26.42 -4.43
N SER A 102 -18.07 -27.22 -3.36
CA SER A 102 -18.26 -28.67 -3.46
C SER A 102 -19.66 -29.07 -3.95
N PHE A 103 -20.61 -28.15 -3.92
CA PHE A 103 -21.96 -28.36 -4.42
C PHE A 103 -22.13 -27.67 -5.76
N LEU A 104 -22.82 -28.33 -6.71
CA LEU A 104 -23.13 -27.79 -8.03
C LEU A 104 -24.38 -26.90 -8.01
N ASP A 105 -24.53 -26.09 -6.95
CA ASP A 105 -25.64 -25.15 -6.87
C ASP A 105 -25.31 -23.87 -7.64
N PRO A 106 -26.18 -23.37 -8.51
CA PRO A 106 -25.90 -22.20 -9.30
C PRO A 106 -25.96 -20.91 -8.47
N LEU A 107 -24.94 -20.06 -8.62
CA LEU A 107 -24.98 -18.68 -8.19
C LEU A 107 -25.65 -17.86 -9.30
N LYS A 108 -26.77 -17.23 -8.97
CA LYS A 108 -27.56 -16.43 -9.91
C LYS A 108 -27.13 -14.98 -9.85
N LEU A 109 -26.71 -14.45 -11.00
CA LEU A 109 -26.29 -13.06 -11.15
C LEU A 109 -27.41 -12.30 -11.88
N TYR A 110 -27.81 -11.15 -11.31
CA TYR A 110 -28.87 -10.30 -11.86
C TYR A 110 -28.31 -8.90 -12.14
N SER A 111 -28.49 -8.42 -13.36
CA SER A 111 -28.16 -7.04 -13.73
C SER A 111 -29.36 -6.37 -14.41
N PRO A 112 -29.62 -5.09 -14.15
CA PRO A 112 -30.64 -4.35 -14.90
C PRO A 112 -30.23 -4.25 -16.38
N ASP A 113 -31.22 -4.47 -17.27
CA ASP A 113 -31.04 -4.22 -18.70
C ASP A 113 -30.86 -2.71 -18.92
N ARG A 114 -29.74 -2.32 -19.52
CA ARG A 114 -29.41 -0.91 -19.75
C ARG A 114 -30.12 -0.33 -20.96
N VAL A 115 -30.63 -1.19 -21.83
CA VAL A 115 -31.30 -0.79 -23.08
C VAL A 115 -32.79 -0.64 -22.87
N LYS A 116 -33.38 -1.47 -22.03
CA LYS A 116 -34.84 -1.45 -21.77
C LYS A 116 -35.15 -0.64 -20.51
N PRO A 117 -36.10 0.31 -20.59
CA PRO A 117 -36.51 1.04 -19.41
C PRO A 117 -37.14 0.08 -18.39
N PHE A 118 -36.83 0.32 -17.11
CA PHE A 118 -37.43 -0.46 -16.00
C PHE A 118 -38.95 -0.40 -16.04
N SER A 119 -39.60 -1.57 -16.13
CA SER A 119 -41.04 -1.66 -16.11
C SER A 119 -41.53 -2.08 -14.72
N PRO A 120 -42.22 -1.19 -13.97
CA PRO A 120 -42.75 -1.53 -12.66
C PRO A 120 -43.78 -2.68 -12.69
N ALA A 121 -44.46 -2.91 -13.84
CA ALA A 121 -45.45 -3.95 -14.03
C ALA A 121 -44.84 -5.36 -14.16
N ASN A 122 -43.60 -5.46 -14.65
CA ASN A 122 -42.86 -6.71 -14.73
C ASN A 122 -41.36 -6.45 -14.51
N PRO A 123 -40.92 -6.33 -13.24
CA PRO A 123 -39.53 -6.02 -12.91
C PRO A 123 -38.53 -7.06 -13.42
N MET A 124 -38.92 -8.33 -13.46
CA MET A 124 -38.08 -9.45 -13.89
C MET A 124 -37.76 -9.43 -15.39
N ALA A 125 -38.66 -8.87 -16.22
CA ALA A 125 -38.41 -8.74 -17.66
C ALA A 125 -37.37 -7.67 -18.02
N SER A 126 -36.99 -6.83 -17.05
CA SER A 126 -35.96 -5.78 -17.17
C SER A 126 -34.62 -6.18 -16.53
N LEU A 127 -34.48 -7.48 -16.15
CA LEU A 127 -33.27 -8.01 -15.56
C LEU A 127 -32.68 -9.09 -16.47
N HIS A 128 -31.37 -8.98 -16.69
CA HIS A 128 -30.58 -10.08 -17.24
C HIS A 128 -30.24 -11.04 -16.11
N LEU A 129 -30.43 -12.33 -16.34
CA LEU A 129 -30.07 -13.41 -15.41
C LEU A 129 -29.01 -14.28 -16.07
N VAL A 130 -27.91 -14.48 -15.38
CA VAL A 130 -26.90 -15.47 -15.74
C VAL A 130 -26.62 -16.37 -14.55
N GLU A 131 -26.60 -17.68 -14.79
CA GLU A 131 -26.25 -18.68 -13.79
C GLU A 131 -24.79 -19.07 -13.98
N VAL A 132 -24.01 -18.99 -12.87
CA VAL A 132 -22.61 -19.40 -12.82
C VAL A 132 -22.39 -20.39 -11.69
N TYR A 133 -21.38 -21.22 -11.81
CA TYR A 133 -21.10 -22.26 -10.83
C TYR A 133 -19.80 -21.91 -10.07
N PRO A 134 -19.86 -21.67 -8.75
CA PRO A 134 -18.67 -21.42 -7.94
C PRO A 134 -17.76 -22.65 -7.94
N GLU A 135 -16.51 -22.50 -8.41
CA GLU A 135 -15.52 -23.59 -8.41
C GLU A 135 -14.36 -23.28 -7.47
N HIS A 136 -13.93 -22.03 -7.41
CA HIS A 136 -12.80 -21.60 -6.57
C HIS A 136 -13.17 -20.48 -5.62
N LEU A 137 -12.49 -20.44 -4.48
CA LEU A 137 -12.52 -19.31 -3.56
C LEU A 137 -11.20 -18.56 -3.66
N ILE A 138 -11.27 -17.23 -3.70
CA ILE A 138 -10.13 -16.35 -3.68
C ILE A 138 -10.09 -15.60 -2.35
N SER A 139 -8.88 -15.44 -1.79
CA SER A 139 -8.65 -14.60 -0.62
C SER A 139 -7.42 -13.74 -0.89
N VAL A 140 -7.64 -12.44 -1.04
CA VAL A 140 -6.62 -11.43 -1.34
C VAL A 140 -6.60 -10.38 -0.24
N ASN A 141 -7.72 -9.72 -0.04
CA ASN A 141 -7.93 -8.73 1.01
C ASN A 141 -9.42 -8.68 1.37
N ALA A 142 -9.75 -8.02 2.49
CA ALA A 142 -11.13 -7.98 2.99
C ALA A 142 -12.11 -7.39 1.97
N GLU A 143 -11.72 -6.36 1.22
CA GLU A 143 -12.58 -5.67 0.25
C GLU A 143 -12.93 -6.58 -0.93
N VAL A 144 -11.92 -7.25 -1.52
CA VAL A 144 -12.10 -8.20 -2.62
C VAL A 144 -12.84 -9.45 -2.14
N ASP A 145 -12.46 -9.97 -0.98
CA ASP A 145 -13.03 -11.20 -0.43
C ASP A 145 -14.52 -11.09 -0.10
N GLU A 146 -14.97 -9.92 0.39
CA GLU A 146 -16.35 -9.71 0.83
C GLU A 146 -17.31 -9.34 -0.31
N SER A 147 -16.79 -8.88 -1.45
CA SER A 147 -17.65 -8.29 -2.47
C SER A 147 -17.48 -8.84 -3.88
N THR A 148 -16.43 -9.62 -4.19
CA THR A 148 -16.06 -9.90 -5.58
C THR A 148 -16.45 -11.30 -6.06
N VAL A 149 -16.96 -11.36 -7.30
CA VAL A 149 -17.19 -12.60 -8.07
C VAL A 149 -16.48 -12.43 -9.42
N ILE A 150 -15.55 -13.32 -9.74
CA ILE A 150 -14.79 -13.33 -10.99
C ILE A 150 -15.42 -14.34 -11.94
N VAL A 151 -15.69 -13.90 -13.15
CA VAL A 151 -16.31 -14.71 -14.20
C VAL A 151 -15.57 -14.53 -15.54
N PRO A 152 -15.73 -15.42 -16.52
CA PRO A 152 -15.23 -15.18 -17.86
C PRO A 152 -15.79 -13.88 -18.45
N LEU A 153 -14.99 -13.15 -19.21
CA LEU A 153 -15.36 -11.87 -19.82
C LEU A 153 -16.69 -11.96 -20.61
N GLU A 154 -16.84 -13.02 -21.41
CA GLU A 154 -18.06 -13.25 -22.19
C GLU A 154 -19.32 -13.41 -21.30
N THR A 155 -19.16 -14.04 -20.13
CA THR A 155 -20.24 -14.21 -19.16
C THR A 155 -20.68 -12.87 -18.56
N ALA A 156 -19.71 -11.99 -18.27
CA ALA A 156 -19.99 -10.64 -17.81
C ALA A 156 -20.63 -9.79 -18.92
N GLN A 157 -20.13 -9.89 -20.15
CA GLN A 157 -20.70 -9.19 -21.31
C GLN A 157 -22.15 -9.60 -21.57
N GLU A 158 -22.47 -10.88 -21.42
CA GLU A 158 -23.85 -11.40 -21.50
C GLU A 158 -24.72 -10.84 -20.36
N LEU A 159 -24.21 -10.84 -19.12
CA LEU A 159 -24.94 -10.35 -17.95
C LEU A 159 -25.26 -8.86 -18.07
N PHE A 160 -24.34 -8.06 -18.59
CA PHE A 160 -24.52 -6.61 -18.69
C PHE A 160 -25.08 -6.13 -20.04
N GLY A 161 -25.26 -7.07 -21.00
CA GLY A 161 -25.78 -6.77 -22.33
C GLY A 161 -24.84 -5.93 -23.18
N ILE A 162 -23.52 -6.03 -22.93
CA ILE A 162 -22.46 -5.23 -23.57
C ILE A 162 -21.53 -6.19 -24.32
N GLY A 163 -21.88 -6.55 -25.54
CA GLY A 163 -21.04 -7.45 -26.35
C GLY A 163 -19.83 -6.74 -26.94
N GLY A 164 -18.63 -7.35 -26.85
CA GLY A 164 -17.40 -6.86 -27.48
C GLY A 164 -16.78 -5.59 -26.87
N ALA A 165 -17.17 -5.23 -25.63
CA ALA A 165 -16.66 -4.10 -24.90
C ALA A 165 -16.14 -4.49 -23.52
N CYS A 166 -15.18 -3.73 -23.01
CA CYS A 166 -14.64 -3.86 -21.67
C CYS A 166 -14.65 -2.50 -20.95
N SER A 167 -14.54 -2.50 -19.64
CA SER A 167 -14.44 -1.27 -18.83
C SER A 167 -13.01 -0.77 -18.74
N SER A 168 -12.06 -1.69 -18.79
CA SER A 168 -10.63 -1.40 -18.71
C SER A 168 -9.80 -2.48 -19.38
N VAL A 169 -8.55 -2.16 -19.68
CA VAL A 169 -7.54 -3.12 -20.12
C VAL A 169 -6.42 -3.12 -19.09
N ASP A 170 -6.20 -4.27 -18.49
CA ASP A 170 -5.17 -4.49 -17.48
C ASP A 170 -3.88 -4.98 -18.16
N ILE A 171 -2.79 -4.31 -17.85
CA ILE A 171 -1.48 -4.54 -18.46
C ILE A 171 -0.50 -4.92 -17.35
N ARG A 172 0.14 -6.09 -17.51
CA ARG A 172 1.26 -6.53 -16.69
C ARG A 172 2.54 -6.38 -17.45
N LEU A 173 3.56 -5.82 -16.81
CA LEU A 173 4.89 -5.63 -17.40
C LEU A 173 5.82 -6.75 -16.97
N GLU A 174 6.84 -7.03 -17.77
CA GLU A 174 7.94 -7.96 -17.39
C GLU A 174 8.76 -7.40 -16.21
N ASP A 175 8.92 -6.08 -16.15
CA ASP A 175 9.54 -5.36 -15.04
C ASP A 175 8.51 -4.43 -14.39
N SER A 176 7.96 -4.84 -13.24
CA SER A 176 6.97 -4.09 -12.45
C SER A 176 7.61 -2.98 -11.59
N SER A 177 8.86 -2.57 -11.87
CA SER A 177 9.51 -1.48 -11.14
C SER A 177 8.82 -0.13 -11.43
N ASP A 178 8.77 0.76 -10.42
CA ASP A 178 8.17 2.09 -10.56
C ASP A 178 8.81 2.92 -11.69
N ARG A 179 10.03 2.59 -12.12
CA ARG A 179 10.70 3.26 -13.23
C ARG A 179 10.19 2.76 -14.57
N ALA A 180 10.05 1.43 -14.70
CA ALA A 180 9.53 0.81 -15.92
C ALA A 180 8.06 1.21 -16.14
N VAL A 181 7.24 1.16 -15.10
CA VAL A 181 5.83 1.60 -15.15
C VAL A 181 5.73 3.07 -15.59
N ARG A 182 6.50 3.98 -15.01
CA ARG A 182 6.49 5.40 -15.44
C ARG A 182 6.94 5.58 -16.88
N HIS A 183 8.00 4.90 -17.29
CA HIS A 183 8.47 4.95 -18.68
C HIS A 183 7.41 4.42 -19.66
N PHE A 184 6.72 3.34 -19.28
CA PHE A 184 5.62 2.79 -20.06
C PHE A 184 4.46 3.77 -20.18
N VAL A 185 4.00 4.37 -19.07
CA VAL A 185 2.93 5.38 -19.06
C VAL A 185 3.32 6.61 -19.90
N GLU A 186 4.54 7.11 -19.78
CA GLU A 186 5.03 8.24 -20.60
C GLU A 186 5.07 7.90 -22.10
N ARG A 187 5.48 6.69 -22.47
CA ARG A 187 5.53 6.23 -23.87
C ARG A 187 4.15 6.20 -24.52
N TYR A 188 3.14 5.77 -23.79
CA TYR A 188 1.77 5.67 -24.25
C TYR A 188 0.89 6.88 -23.88
N GLY A 189 1.49 7.98 -23.41
CA GLY A 189 0.80 9.22 -23.04
C GLY A 189 -0.02 9.85 -24.17
N PHE A 190 0.27 9.53 -25.44
CA PHE A 190 -0.53 9.97 -26.59
C PHE A 190 -1.98 9.44 -26.55
N LEU A 191 -2.27 8.38 -25.79
CA LEU A 191 -3.62 7.85 -25.62
C LEU A 191 -4.52 8.80 -24.81
N GLU A 192 -3.94 9.70 -24.01
CA GLU A 192 -4.70 10.72 -23.28
C GLU A 192 -5.40 11.69 -24.23
N GLU A 193 -4.75 12.04 -25.35
CA GLU A 193 -5.36 12.87 -26.40
C GLU A 193 -6.53 12.18 -27.10
N GLN A 194 -6.58 10.84 -27.03
CA GLN A 194 -7.65 10.02 -27.60
C GLN A 194 -8.78 9.74 -26.60
N GLY A 195 -8.70 10.31 -25.37
CA GLY A 195 -9.70 10.16 -24.34
C GLY A 195 -9.50 8.91 -23.47
N PHE A 196 -8.31 8.33 -23.43
CA PHE A 196 -7.96 7.21 -22.54
C PHE A 196 -6.98 7.67 -21.47
N VAL A 197 -7.04 7.04 -20.29
CA VAL A 197 -6.13 7.33 -19.18
C VAL A 197 -5.45 6.04 -18.74
N LEU A 198 -4.11 6.08 -18.66
CA LEU A 198 -3.30 5.05 -18.08
C LEU A 198 -3.14 5.32 -16.59
N LYS A 199 -3.63 4.40 -15.76
CA LYS A 199 -3.54 4.48 -14.31
C LYS A 199 -2.52 3.47 -13.82
N ASP A 200 -1.53 3.95 -13.08
CA ASP A 200 -0.61 3.11 -12.31
C ASP A 200 -1.27 2.67 -10.99
N LYS A 201 -0.61 1.80 -10.23
CA LYS A 201 -1.10 1.32 -8.93
C LYS A 201 -1.45 2.45 -7.95
N TYR A 202 -0.73 3.59 -8.02
CA TYR A 202 -0.99 4.76 -7.16
C TYR A 202 -2.27 5.49 -7.54
N ALA A 203 -2.57 5.53 -8.83
CA ALA A 203 -3.79 6.15 -9.36
C ALA A 203 -5.01 5.21 -9.28
N LEU A 204 -4.80 3.89 -9.18
CA LEU A 204 -5.87 2.91 -8.96
C LEU A 204 -6.43 2.99 -7.53
N HIS A 205 -5.54 3.14 -6.52
CA HIS A 205 -5.92 3.20 -5.11
C HIS A 205 -5.49 4.52 -4.43
N PRO A 206 -5.96 5.69 -4.90
CA PRO A 206 -5.49 6.99 -4.42
C PRO A 206 -5.78 7.22 -2.93
N GLU A 207 -6.91 6.69 -2.43
CA GLU A 207 -7.29 6.83 -1.03
C GLU A 207 -6.35 6.06 -0.11
N LEU A 208 -5.99 4.82 -0.48
CA LEU A 208 -5.07 3.98 0.27
C LEU A 208 -3.68 4.62 0.37
N TYR A 209 -3.12 5.05 -0.76
CA TYR A 209 -1.81 5.69 -0.79
C TYR A 209 -1.79 7.07 -0.12
N ARG A 210 -2.90 7.82 -0.21
CA ARG A 210 -3.06 9.07 0.53
C ARG A 210 -3.07 8.84 2.04
N MET A 211 -3.82 7.84 2.52
CA MET A 211 -3.85 7.44 3.93
C MET A 211 -2.47 7.04 4.43
N MET A 212 -1.76 6.18 3.70
CA MET A 212 -0.39 5.77 4.01
C MET A 212 0.58 6.96 4.07
N LYS A 213 0.45 7.93 3.15
CA LYS A 213 1.27 9.14 3.14
C LYS A 213 0.98 10.04 4.35
N MET A 214 -0.29 10.17 4.73
CA MET A 214 -0.68 10.94 5.93
C MET A 214 -0.18 10.28 7.21
N GLU A 215 -0.28 8.95 7.33
CA GLU A 215 0.26 8.19 8.45
C GLU A 215 1.78 8.39 8.59
N LYS A 216 2.51 8.26 7.49
CA LYS A 216 3.95 8.51 7.44
C LYS A 216 4.31 9.93 7.90
N MET A 217 3.56 10.93 7.45
CA MET A 217 3.77 12.32 7.85
C MET A 217 3.51 12.50 9.36
N ALA A 218 2.46 11.89 9.91
CA ALA A 218 2.15 11.94 11.33
C ALA A 218 3.27 11.31 12.18
N VAL A 219 3.78 10.14 11.77
CA VAL A 219 4.91 9.48 12.44
C VAL A 219 6.17 10.36 12.42
N TYR A 220 6.50 10.96 11.28
CA TYR A 220 7.65 11.89 11.21
C TYR A 220 7.48 13.11 12.11
N LEU A 221 6.26 13.64 12.21
CA LEU A 221 5.97 14.78 13.08
C LEU A 221 6.14 14.41 14.55
N ILE A 222 5.64 13.24 14.98
CA ILE A 222 5.83 12.73 16.34
C ILE A 222 7.33 12.54 16.63
N LEU A 223 8.08 11.90 15.73
CA LEU A 223 9.53 11.72 15.86
C LEU A 223 10.25 13.05 15.98
N LEU A 224 9.87 14.06 15.18
CA LEU A 224 10.44 15.41 15.27
C LEU A 224 10.24 16.02 16.66
N PHE A 225 9.03 15.90 17.24
CA PHE A 225 8.78 16.39 18.60
C PHE A 225 9.59 15.64 19.65
N VAL A 226 9.70 14.33 19.54
CA VAL A 226 10.53 13.54 20.47
C VAL A 226 11.98 14.00 20.40
N VAL A 227 12.54 14.15 19.19
CA VAL A 227 13.92 14.64 18.99
C VAL A 227 14.10 16.04 19.57
N LEU A 228 13.13 16.94 19.39
CA LEU A 228 13.17 18.28 19.94
C LEU A 228 13.22 18.27 21.48
N ILE A 229 12.36 17.46 22.12
CA ILE A 229 12.35 17.32 23.59
C ILE A 229 13.68 16.76 24.09
N VAL A 230 14.23 15.72 23.44
CA VAL A 230 15.52 15.15 23.80
C VAL A 230 16.64 16.17 23.63
N ALA A 231 16.64 16.95 22.55
CA ALA A 231 17.63 17.99 22.28
C ALA A 231 17.61 19.07 23.39
N LEU A 232 16.42 19.51 23.83
CA LEU A 232 16.27 20.47 24.92
C LEU A 232 16.77 19.90 26.28
N ASN A 233 16.51 18.61 26.55
CA ASN A 233 17.00 17.96 27.76
C ASN A 233 18.52 17.87 27.77
N VAL A 234 19.13 17.48 26.66
CA VAL A 234 20.62 17.42 26.53
C VAL A 234 21.21 18.81 26.65
N PHE A 235 20.62 19.82 26.00
CA PHE A 235 21.05 21.21 26.12
C PHE A 235 21.02 21.69 27.58
N SER A 236 19.93 21.47 28.31
CA SER A 236 19.76 21.85 29.71
C SER A 236 20.81 21.16 30.62
N SER A 237 20.99 19.84 30.43
CA SER A 237 21.98 19.07 31.21
C SER A 237 23.39 19.52 30.98
N LEU A 238 23.79 19.82 29.75
CA LEU A 238 25.12 20.33 29.42
C LEU A 238 25.31 21.75 29.96
N SER A 239 24.27 22.59 29.92
CA SER A 239 24.35 23.95 30.48
C SER A 239 24.56 23.93 32.00
N MET A 240 23.83 23.01 32.72
CA MET A 240 24.02 22.81 34.15
C MET A 240 25.41 22.32 34.47
N LEU A 241 25.94 21.34 33.72
CA LEU A 241 27.28 20.79 33.88
C LEU A 241 28.35 21.88 33.73
N MET A 242 28.21 22.75 32.71
CA MET A 242 29.14 23.88 32.53
C MET A 242 29.13 24.87 33.70
N MET A 243 27.93 25.12 34.30
CA MET A 243 27.83 25.96 35.48
C MET A 243 28.49 25.34 36.71
N GLU A 244 28.32 24.05 36.94
CA GLU A 244 28.94 23.32 38.04
C GLU A 244 30.50 23.30 37.91
N LYS A 245 31.00 23.20 36.68
CA LYS A 245 32.42 23.11 36.37
C LYS A 245 33.12 24.44 36.15
N ARG A 246 32.47 25.58 36.39
CA ARG A 246 33.07 26.92 36.20
C ARG A 246 34.37 27.11 37.01
N GLY A 247 34.46 26.62 38.26
CA GLY A 247 35.64 26.68 39.06
C GLY A 247 36.83 25.90 38.44
N ASP A 248 36.55 24.72 37.94
CA ASP A 248 37.53 23.87 37.27
C ASP A 248 38.04 24.52 35.97
N ILE A 249 37.11 25.15 35.21
CA ILE A 249 37.41 25.90 33.98
C ILE A 249 38.36 27.08 34.30
N GLY A 250 38.05 27.87 35.33
CA GLY A 250 38.87 28.98 35.77
C GLY A 250 40.29 28.55 36.17
N THR A 251 40.40 27.40 36.83
CA THR A 251 41.70 26.80 37.19
C THR A 251 42.48 26.38 35.95
N LEU A 252 41.86 25.74 34.98
CA LEU A 252 42.51 25.37 33.71
C LEU A 252 42.98 26.59 32.92
N GLN A 253 42.16 27.63 32.86
CA GLN A 253 42.52 28.89 32.20
C GLN A 253 43.71 29.59 32.90
N SER A 254 43.73 29.54 34.24
CA SER A 254 44.88 30.11 35.02
C SER A 254 46.17 29.33 34.79
N LEU A 255 46.09 28.05 34.42
CA LEU A 255 47.21 27.21 34.02
C LEU A 255 47.60 27.38 32.54
N GLY A 256 46.92 28.29 31.80
CA GLY A 256 47.26 28.61 30.41
C GLY A 256 46.42 27.84 29.38
N ALA A 257 45.32 27.16 29.78
CA ALA A 257 44.44 26.53 28.82
C ALA A 257 43.70 27.57 27.99
N ASP A 258 43.80 27.45 26.65
CA ASP A 258 43.05 28.30 25.72
C ASP A 258 41.58 27.96 25.70
N GLU A 259 40.74 28.94 25.41
CA GLU A 259 39.27 28.79 25.30
C GLU A 259 38.87 27.66 24.34
N THR A 260 39.69 27.46 23.28
CA THR A 260 39.46 26.39 22.31
C THR A 260 39.60 24.99 22.90
N VAL A 261 40.47 24.82 23.92
CA VAL A 261 40.67 23.55 24.63
C VAL A 261 39.45 23.26 25.51
N VAL A 262 39.00 24.25 26.28
CA VAL A 262 37.80 24.13 27.13
C VAL A 262 36.59 23.77 26.29
N ARG A 263 36.38 24.47 25.16
CA ARG A 263 35.31 24.19 24.24
C ARG A 263 35.31 22.74 23.74
N ARG A 264 36.46 22.24 23.31
CA ARG A 264 36.60 20.87 22.81
C ARG A 264 36.23 19.86 23.87
N VAL A 265 36.64 20.05 25.13
CA VAL A 265 36.30 19.14 26.21
C VAL A 265 34.78 19.01 26.38
N PHE A 266 34.05 20.12 26.51
CA PHE A 266 32.59 20.08 26.70
C PHE A 266 31.82 19.57 25.48
N VAL A 267 32.25 19.93 24.28
CA VAL A 267 31.64 19.41 23.05
C VAL A 267 31.87 17.91 22.94
N TYR A 268 33.06 17.40 23.23
CA TYR A 268 33.32 15.95 23.22
C TYR A 268 32.56 15.23 24.32
N GLU A 269 32.42 15.79 25.51
CA GLU A 269 31.66 15.23 26.61
C GLU A 269 30.20 15.08 26.24
N GLY A 270 29.55 16.15 25.72
CA GLY A 270 28.15 16.07 25.25
C GLY A 270 27.96 15.12 24.08
N TRP A 271 28.94 15.05 23.17
CA TRP A 271 28.91 14.11 22.06
C TRP A 271 29.04 12.64 22.53
N LEU A 272 29.96 12.38 23.50
CA LEU A 272 30.10 11.03 24.09
C LEU A 272 28.82 10.55 24.82
N ILE A 273 28.17 11.45 25.57
CA ILE A 273 26.88 11.14 26.22
C ILE A 273 25.83 10.77 25.17
N SER A 274 25.75 11.56 24.11
CA SER A 274 24.83 11.30 23.00
C SER A 274 25.14 9.97 22.29
N LEU A 275 26.43 9.66 22.10
CA LEU A 275 26.88 8.42 21.47
C LEU A 275 26.53 7.19 22.33
N LEU A 276 26.73 7.25 23.64
CA LEU A 276 26.36 6.16 24.56
C LEU A 276 24.85 5.93 24.58
N GLY A 277 24.07 7.02 24.64
CA GLY A 277 22.60 6.95 24.54
C GLY A 277 22.14 6.37 23.21
N MET A 278 22.76 6.75 22.11
CA MET A 278 22.48 6.21 20.78
C MET A 278 22.77 4.71 20.69
N LEU A 279 23.90 4.25 21.21
CA LEU A 279 24.24 2.82 21.22
C LEU A 279 23.25 2.01 22.07
N ALA A 280 22.90 2.50 23.26
CA ALA A 280 21.90 1.86 24.11
C ALA A 280 20.53 1.82 23.43
N GLY A 281 20.08 2.92 22.82
CA GLY A 281 18.84 3.00 22.03
C GLY A 281 18.85 2.06 20.84
N LEU A 282 19.97 1.93 20.12
CA LEU A 282 20.12 0.98 19.01
C LEU A 282 19.93 -0.47 19.47
N VAL A 283 20.60 -0.86 20.54
CA VAL A 283 20.50 -2.22 21.10
C VAL A 283 19.05 -2.53 21.49
N LEU A 284 18.36 -1.61 22.18
CA LEU A 284 16.96 -1.77 22.56
C LEU A 284 16.03 -1.80 21.34
N GLY A 285 16.26 -0.95 20.36
CA GLY A 285 15.46 -0.91 19.13
C GLY A 285 15.60 -2.19 18.30
N VAL A 286 16.84 -2.68 18.12
CA VAL A 286 17.09 -3.96 17.42
C VAL A 286 16.47 -5.12 18.20
N ALA A 287 16.63 -5.16 19.52
CA ALA A 287 16.04 -6.21 20.36
C ALA A 287 14.50 -6.21 20.24
N ALA A 288 13.85 -5.04 20.32
CA ALA A 288 12.39 -4.93 20.16
C ALA A 288 11.93 -5.39 18.77
N THR A 289 12.67 -5.04 17.71
CA THR A 289 12.38 -5.47 16.34
C THR A 289 12.50 -6.99 16.19
N LEU A 290 13.57 -7.60 16.71
CA LEU A 290 13.76 -9.06 16.67
C LEU A 290 12.68 -9.80 17.47
N VAL A 291 12.29 -9.27 18.62
CA VAL A 291 11.19 -9.83 19.43
C VAL A 291 9.89 -9.77 18.64
N GLN A 292 9.58 -8.67 17.98
CA GLN A 292 8.39 -8.55 17.13
C GLN A 292 8.43 -9.54 15.95
N GLN A 293 9.58 -9.68 15.26
CA GLN A 293 9.73 -10.63 14.16
C GLN A 293 9.53 -12.09 14.58
N HIS A 294 10.02 -12.45 15.79
CA HIS A 294 9.95 -13.83 16.24
C HIS A 294 8.63 -14.19 16.93
N PHE A 295 8.08 -13.29 17.71
CA PHE A 295 6.89 -13.55 18.53
C PHE A 295 5.59 -12.95 17.98
N GLY A 296 5.64 -12.03 17.01
CA GLY A 296 4.45 -11.40 16.43
C GLY A 296 3.52 -10.75 17.45
N ILE A 297 4.08 -10.06 18.47
CA ILE A 297 3.31 -9.55 19.63
C ILE A 297 2.23 -8.56 19.17
N VAL A 298 2.58 -7.69 18.23
CA VAL A 298 1.63 -6.73 17.65
C VAL A 298 0.97 -7.39 16.46
N ARG A 299 -0.34 -7.64 16.57
CA ARG A 299 -1.16 -8.25 15.51
C ARG A 299 -1.88 -7.18 14.72
N MET A 300 -2.11 -7.42 13.43
CA MET A 300 -2.95 -6.55 12.59
C MET A 300 -4.42 -6.74 12.95
N PRO A 301 -5.19 -5.65 13.14
CA PRO A 301 -6.63 -5.73 13.26
C PRO A 301 -7.24 -5.96 11.88
N GLY A 302 -7.85 -7.12 11.65
CA GLY A 302 -8.54 -7.46 10.39
C GLY A 302 -8.22 -8.87 9.90
N ASN A 303 -8.91 -9.32 8.83
CA ASN A 303 -8.66 -10.60 8.17
C ASN A 303 -7.58 -10.42 7.07
N TYR A 304 -6.37 -10.10 7.47
CA TYR A 304 -5.24 -10.10 6.54
C TYR A 304 -4.58 -11.48 6.54
N LEU A 305 -3.95 -11.84 5.42
CA LEU A 305 -3.18 -13.09 5.26
C LEU A 305 -1.99 -13.20 6.23
N VAL A 306 -1.60 -12.10 6.87
CA VAL A 306 -0.49 -12.04 7.82
C VAL A 306 -1.02 -11.64 9.19
N ASP A 307 -0.92 -12.55 10.16
CA ASP A 307 -1.41 -12.34 11.53
C ASP A 307 -0.63 -11.30 12.33
N ALA A 308 0.65 -11.10 12.00
CA ALA A 308 1.55 -10.21 12.74
C ALA A 308 1.98 -9.00 11.90
N TYR A 309 2.11 -7.85 12.55
CA TYR A 309 2.63 -6.65 11.91
C TYR A 309 4.04 -6.90 11.37
N PRO A 310 4.28 -6.78 10.05
CA PRO A 310 5.57 -7.06 9.46
C PRO A 310 6.58 -5.98 9.87
N VAL A 311 7.75 -6.41 10.32
CA VAL A 311 8.85 -5.53 10.71
C VAL A 311 10.13 -6.07 10.14
N ALA A 312 10.80 -5.33 9.24
CA ALA A 312 12.13 -5.68 8.76
C ALA A 312 13.19 -4.65 9.20
N LEU A 313 14.36 -5.16 9.50
CA LEU A 313 15.55 -4.37 9.80
C LEU A 313 16.29 -4.10 8.50
N GLU A 314 16.18 -2.87 8.00
CA GLU A 314 17.02 -2.42 6.90
C GLU A 314 18.29 -1.76 7.44
N PHE A 315 19.44 -2.27 7.04
CA PHE A 315 20.73 -1.73 7.45
C PHE A 315 20.89 -0.23 7.08
N ARG A 316 20.30 0.18 5.97
CA ARG A 316 20.29 1.58 5.53
C ARG A 316 19.55 2.49 6.50
N ASP A 317 18.40 2.07 7.03
CA ASP A 317 17.59 2.84 7.98
C ASP A 317 18.33 2.99 9.32
N VAL A 318 18.99 1.91 9.77
CA VAL A 318 19.82 1.93 10.97
C VAL A 318 20.96 2.94 10.81
N LEU A 319 21.64 2.91 9.69
CA LEU A 319 22.78 3.80 9.43
C LEU A 319 22.36 5.27 9.31
N LEU A 320 21.22 5.55 8.66
CA LEU A 320 20.63 6.89 8.58
C LEU A 320 20.21 7.41 9.95
N SER A 321 19.62 6.56 10.78
CA SER A 321 19.22 6.91 12.15
C SER A 321 20.42 7.23 13.02
N LEU A 322 21.48 6.41 12.94
CA LEU A 322 22.75 6.66 13.65
C LEU A 322 23.37 7.98 13.22
N ALA A 323 23.46 8.24 11.92
CA ALA A 323 24.00 9.49 11.40
C ALA A 323 23.16 10.70 11.83
N GLY A 324 21.86 10.60 11.80
CA GLY A 324 20.92 11.67 12.19
C GLY A 324 21.04 12.02 13.68
N VAL A 325 20.95 11.01 14.55
CA VAL A 325 21.07 11.21 16.01
C VAL A 325 22.47 11.71 16.40
N GLY A 326 23.53 11.16 15.79
CA GLY A 326 24.90 11.60 16.02
C GLY A 326 25.13 13.08 15.62
N LEU A 327 24.57 13.49 14.49
CA LEU A 327 24.64 14.88 14.02
C LEU A 327 23.88 15.83 14.95
N ILE A 328 22.67 15.45 15.36
CA ILE A 328 21.85 16.27 16.29
C ILE A 328 22.55 16.39 17.64
N GLY A 329 23.08 15.28 18.20
CA GLY A 329 23.84 15.31 19.45
C GLY A 329 25.04 16.22 19.38
N PHE A 330 25.78 16.20 18.27
CA PHE A 330 26.89 17.11 18.04
C PHE A 330 26.45 18.58 17.96
N LEU A 331 25.39 18.87 17.21
CA LEU A 331 24.86 20.23 17.09
C LEU A 331 24.38 20.79 18.43
N VAL A 332 23.66 19.99 19.23
CA VAL A 332 23.19 20.40 20.55
C VAL A 332 24.33 20.69 21.49
N ALA A 333 25.37 19.83 21.53
CA ALA A 333 26.59 20.06 22.34
C ALA A 333 27.32 21.32 21.92
N PHE A 334 27.44 21.55 20.61
CA PHE A 334 28.07 22.75 20.09
C PHE A 334 27.32 24.05 20.42
N PHE A 335 25.99 24.04 20.24
CA PHE A 335 25.13 25.17 20.57
C PHE A 335 25.07 25.44 22.05
N SER A 336 25.05 24.43 22.92
CA SER A 336 25.08 24.56 24.36
C SER A 336 26.33 25.33 24.81
N TYR A 337 27.48 25.01 24.24
CA TYR A 337 28.73 25.72 24.54
C TYR A 337 28.64 27.20 24.13
N ILE A 338 28.19 27.51 22.89
CA ILE A 338 28.12 28.89 22.41
C ILE A 338 27.18 29.74 23.28
N CYS A 339 26.01 29.21 23.63
CA CYS A 339 25.01 29.94 24.41
C CYS A 339 25.47 30.25 25.86
N ASN A 340 26.30 29.37 26.45
CA ASN A 340 26.78 29.53 27.81
C ASN A 340 28.15 30.21 27.91
N ARG A 341 28.78 30.59 26.79
CA ARG A 341 30.07 31.31 26.76
C ARG A 341 29.94 32.73 27.27
N ASP A 342 28.84 33.41 26.91
CA ASP A 342 28.67 34.85 27.11
C ASP A 342 27.96 35.19 28.46
N ASN A 343 27.57 34.15 29.25
CA ASN A 343 27.01 34.27 30.60
C ASN A 343 28.02 33.82 31.68
#